data_4fe69b55a95cdb0770ff875e778ae3ba
#
_entry.id   4fe69b55a95cdb0770ff875e778ae3ba
#
_cell.length_a   1.000
_cell.length_b   1.000
_cell.length_c   1.000
_cell.angle_alpha   90.00
_cell.angle_beta   90.00
_cell.angle_gamma   90.00
#
_symmetry.space_group_name_H-M   'P 1'
#
loop_
_entity.id
_entity.type
_entity.pdbx_description
1 polymer ?
#
loop_
_entity_poly.entity_id
_entity_poly.type
_entity_poly.pdbx_seq_one_letter_code
_entity_poly.pdbx_strand_id
1 'polypeptide(L)'
;MNRLNHSEEIISILREEITNYDDRTRRAETGTVLEIGDGIATVYGLDRAVYGELLEFDTGAKGIVLNLERDTVGVVLLGSEKGLHEGSTVTRTGRPADVPVGDALIGRTLNALGEPIDGLGPMKTTETRPIEHEASGVVSREPVNKPLQTGILAIDAMVPIGRGQRELIIGDRQTGKTAIAIDTILNQKGQDVICIYVAIGQKASTVAKLRGTLEKYGAMEYSIIVSATASDSAPQQYIAPYSGAAIGEYFMSQGKDVLIVYDDLSKHAVAYRTLSLLLRRSPGREAYPGDVFYLHSRLLERACRLTKEYGGGSMTAL
;
A
#
# COMPACT_ATOMS: atom_id res chain seq x y z
N MET A 1 -59.09 38.15 -2.58
CA MET A 1 -58.82 36.70 -2.53
C MET A 1 -57.50 36.32 -3.25
N ASN A 2 -56.37 37.00 -3.02
CA ASN A 2 -55.12 36.69 -3.77
C ASN A 2 -53.83 36.83 -2.97
N ARG A 3 -53.90 36.84 -1.62
CA ARG A 3 -52.69 36.92 -0.78
C ARG A 3 -52.28 35.59 -0.10
N LEU A 4 -53.19 34.60 -0.06
CA LEU A 4 -52.91 33.29 0.57
C LEU A 4 -52.17 32.32 -0.38
N ASN A 5 -52.37 32.42 -1.67
CA ASN A 5 -51.66 31.56 -2.64
C ASN A 5 -50.16 31.89 -2.77
N HIS A 6 -49.75 33.15 -2.56
CA HIS A 6 -48.38 33.56 -2.71
C HIS A 6 -47.46 33.07 -1.56
N SER A 7 -48.00 32.89 -0.37
CA SER A 7 -47.24 32.38 0.77
C SER A 7 -47.05 30.87 0.68
N GLU A 8 -48.02 30.11 0.17
CA GLU A 8 -47.91 28.69 -0.07
C GLU A 8 -46.97 28.35 -1.19
N GLU A 9 -46.92 29.14 -2.28
CA GLU A 9 -45.99 29.06 -3.37
C GLU A 9 -44.55 29.33 -2.90
N ILE A 10 -44.33 30.36 -2.10
CA ILE A 10 -43.02 30.69 -1.51
C ILE A 10 -42.53 29.58 -0.58
N ILE A 11 -43.44 29.00 0.23
CA ILE A 11 -43.11 27.89 1.13
C ILE A 11 -42.77 26.61 0.35
N SER A 12 -43.45 26.35 -0.78
CA SER A 12 -43.12 25.21 -1.65
C SER A 12 -41.78 25.34 -2.32
N ILE A 13 -41.46 26.54 -2.84
CA ILE A 13 -40.17 26.87 -3.46
C ILE A 13 -39.03 26.76 -2.42
N LEU A 14 -39.23 27.29 -1.20
CA LEU A 14 -38.26 27.17 -0.13
C LEU A 14 -38.04 25.73 0.34
N ARG A 15 -39.10 24.91 0.39
CA ARG A 15 -38.98 23.49 0.69
C ARG A 15 -38.23 22.73 -0.40
N GLU A 16 -38.49 23.04 -1.63
CA GLU A 16 -37.81 22.45 -2.78
C GLU A 16 -36.33 22.87 -2.83
N GLU A 17 -36.02 24.12 -2.55
CA GLU A 17 -34.65 24.60 -2.43
C GLU A 17 -33.91 24.03 -1.23
N ILE A 18 -34.54 23.89 -0.06
CA ILE A 18 -33.96 23.27 1.12
C ILE A 18 -33.71 21.77 0.88
N THR A 19 -34.64 21.05 0.25
CA THR A 19 -34.49 19.64 -0.10
C THR A 19 -33.38 19.43 -1.14
N ASN A 20 -33.27 20.34 -2.10
CA ASN A 20 -32.21 20.35 -3.13
C ASN A 20 -30.87 20.90 -2.61
N TYR A 21 -30.87 21.69 -1.52
CA TYR A 21 -29.67 22.25 -0.92
C TYR A 21 -28.83 21.18 -0.21
N ASP A 22 -29.45 20.17 0.36
CA ASP A 22 -28.75 19.06 1.00
C ASP A 22 -28.04 18.13 -0.01
N ASP A 23 -28.48 18.12 -1.26
CA ASP A 23 -27.88 17.30 -2.31
C ASP A 23 -26.76 18.06 -3.11
N ARG A 24 -26.68 19.39 -2.98
CA ARG A 24 -25.70 20.22 -3.70
C ARG A 24 -24.47 20.62 -2.89
N THR A 25 -24.40 20.36 -1.61
CA THR A 25 -23.28 20.72 -0.74
C THR A 25 -22.49 19.54 -0.24
N ARG A 26 -22.20 18.55 -1.07
CA ARG A 26 -20.92 17.85 -0.97
C ARG A 26 -19.83 18.77 -1.57
N ARG A 27 -19.62 19.94 -0.97
CA ARG A 27 -18.35 20.64 -1.16
C ARG A 27 -17.31 19.69 -0.62
N ALA A 28 -16.40 19.28 -1.51
CA ALA A 28 -15.20 18.59 -1.07
C ALA A 28 -14.61 19.44 0.06
N GLU A 29 -14.45 18.86 1.25
CA GLU A 29 -13.88 19.56 2.39
C GLU A 29 -12.43 19.90 2.04
N THR A 30 -12.10 21.17 2.06
CA THR A 30 -10.79 21.68 1.68
C THR A 30 -10.08 22.20 2.89
N GLY A 31 -8.80 21.89 3.00
CA GLY A 31 -7.89 22.41 4.01
C GLY A 31 -6.79 23.26 3.39
N THR A 32 -6.01 23.90 4.26
CA THR A 32 -4.88 24.74 3.88
C THR A 32 -3.60 24.20 4.49
N VAL A 33 -2.54 24.10 3.72
CA VAL A 33 -1.20 23.72 4.20
C VAL A 33 -0.65 24.83 5.09
N LEU A 34 -0.33 24.50 6.33
CA LEU A 34 0.31 25.42 7.28
C LEU A 34 1.84 25.32 7.22
N GLU A 35 2.35 24.10 7.13
CA GLU A 35 3.79 23.81 7.13
C GLU A 35 4.03 22.63 6.16
N ILE A 36 5.10 22.68 5.39
CA ILE A 36 5.50 21.60 4.49
C ILE A 36 7.03 21.46 4.51
N GLY A 37 7.50 20.21 4.54
CA GLY A 37 8.93 19.86 4.46
C GLY A 37 9.16 18.39 4.69
N ASP A 38 10.24 17.87 4.12
CA ASP A 38 10.71 16.50 4.31
C ASP A 38 9.65 15.40 4.02
N GLY A 39 8.74 15.63 3.07
CA GLY A 39 7.68 14.68 2.69
C GLY A 39 6.46 14.73 3.60
N ILE A 40 6.34 15.73 4.47
CA ILE A 40 5.19 15.90 5.38
C ILE A 40 4.59 17.28 5.20
N ALA A 41 3.27 17.33 5.26
CA ALA A 41 2.50 18.57 5.33
C ALA A 41 1.61 18.58 6.57
N THR A 42 1.59 19.71 7.28
CA THR A 42 0.60 19.98 8.33
C THR A 42 -0.53 20.80 7.70
N VAL A 43 -1.75 20.27 7.76
CA VAL A 43 -2.93 20.84 7.11
C VAL A 43 -3.96 21.26 8.15
N TYR A 44 -4.56 22.42 7.97
CA TYR A 44 -5.64 22.96 8.79
C TYR A 44 -6.98 22.89 8.04
N GLY A 45 -8.09 22.70 8.77
CA GLY A 45 -9.45 22.80 8.23
C GLY A 45 -10.00 21.51 7.60
N LEU A 46 -9.41 20.34 7.92
CA LEU A 46 -9.90 19.03 7.53
C LEU A 46 -10.49 18.29 8.73
N ASP A 47 -11.55 18.83 9.33
CA ASP A 47 -12.12 18.35 10.59
C ASP A 47 -12.70 16.94 10.53
N ARG A 48 -13.05 16.48 9.33
CA ARG A 48 -13.63 15.14 9.10
C ARG A 48 -12.65 14.15 8.48
N ALA A 49 -11.37 14.52 8.36
CA ALA A 49 -10.36 13.62 7.83
C ALA A 49 -10.23 12.37 8.71
N VAL A 50 -10.03 11.22 8.09
CA VAL A 50 -9.80 9.96 8.78
C VAL A 50 -8.39 9.43 8.56
N TYR A 51 -7.87 8.68 9.52
CA TYR A 51 -6.57 8.04 9.39
C TYR A 51 -6.53 7.12 8.15
N GLY A 52 -5.45 7.22 7.37
CA GLY A 52 -5.30 6.44 6.12
C GLY A 52 -6.05 7.02 4.91
N GLU A 53 -6.75 8.15 5.06
CA GLU A 53 -7.46 8.80 3.95
C GLU A 53 -6.47 9.39 2.94
N LEU A 54 -6.77 9.21 1.66
CA LEU A 54 -6.05 9.85 0.56
C LEU A 54 -6.52 11.30 0.41
N LEU A 55 -5.57 12.21 0.37
CA LEU A 55 -5.80 13.63 0.10
C LEU A 55 -5.17 14.00 -1.25
N GLU A 56 -5.74 15.00 -1.91
CA GLU A 56 -5.24 15.55 -3.17
C GLU A 56 -4.97 17.04 -3.01
N PHE A 57 -3.76 17.45 -3.38
CA PHE A 57 -3.32 18.83 -3.35
C PHE A 57 -3.65 19.53 -4.68
N ASP A 58 -3.73 20.86 -4.66
CA ASP A 58 -3.99 21.70 -5.84
C ASP A 58 -2.97 21.51 -6.98
N THR A 59 -1.77 21.04 -6.66
CA THR A 59 -0.73 20.67 -7.63
C THR A 59 -0.91 19.29 -8.25
N GLY A 60 -1.92 18.51 -7.82
CA GLY A 60 -2.12 17.11 -8.19
C GLY A 60 -1.27 16.12 -7.39
N ALA A 61 -0.46 16.60 -6.44
CA ALA A 61 0.25 15.74 -5.51
C ALA A 61 -0.74 15.02 -4.59
N LYS A 62 -0.40 13.81 -4.15
CA LYS A 62 -1.21 12.98 -3.25
C LYS A 62 -0.55 12.86 -1.90
N GLY A 63 -1.36 12.73 -0.85
CA GLY A 63 -0.88 12.48 0.50
C GLY A 63 -1.80 11.55 1.27
N ILE A 64 -1.27 10.91 2.31
CA ILE A 64 -2.02 10.07 3.24
C ILE A 64 -2.05 10.73 4.61
N VAL A 65 -3.22 10.72 5.24
CA VAL A 65 -3.41 11.17 6.62
C VAL A 65 -2.80 10.14 7.57
N LEU A 66 -1.76 10.52 8.32
CA LEU A 66 -1.12 9.65 9.32
C LEU A 66 -1.15 10.21 10.74
N ASN A 67 -1.52 11.47 10.93
CA ASN A 67 -1.69 12.04 12.25
C ASN A 67 -2.94 12.92 12.30
N LEU A 68 -3.74 12.76 13.35
CA LEU A 68 -4.94 13.55 13.59
C LEU A 68 -4.75 14.26 14.92
N GLU A 69 -4.68 15.59 14.88
CA GLU A 69 -4.63 16.47 16.04
C GLU A 69 -5.95 17.22 16.17
N ARG A 70 -6.06 18.05 17.19
CA ARG A 70 -7.31 18.74 17.48
C ARG A 70 -7.77 19.67 16.34
N ASP A 71 -6.82 20.44 15.79
CA ASP A 71 -7.11 21.49 14.81
C ASP A 71 -6.30 21.29 13.50
N THR A 72 -5.41 20.28 13.46
CA THR A 72 -4.52 20.03 12.33
C THR A 72 -4.45 18.55 11.98
N VAL A 73 -4.08 18.29 10.74
CA VAL A 73 -3.90 16.94 10.20
C VAL A 73 -2.47 16.82 9.67
N GLY A 74 -1.73 15.82 10.15
CA GLY A 74 -0.42 15.45 9.63
C GLY A 74 -0.56 14.53 8.41
N VAL A 75 -0.11 15.03 7.27
CA VAL A 75 -0.22 14.37 5.98
C VAL A 75 1.16 14.00 5.48
N VAL A 76 1.31 12.78 5.02
CA VAL A 76 2.53 12.25 4.44
C VAL A 76 2.40 12.25 2.92
N LEU A 77 3.31 12.94 2.23
CA LEU A 77 3.27 13.10 0.77
C LEU A 77 3.74 11.82 0.07
N LEU A 78 2.99 11.38 -0.94
CA LEU A 78 3.27 10.16 -1.70
C LEU A 78 4.09 10.40 -2.96
N GLY A 79 4.49 11.64 -3.23
CA GLY A 79 5.19 12.02 -4.45
C GLY A 79 6.15 13.19 -4.24
N SER A 80 6.35 13.95 -5.31
CA SER A 80 7.23 15.12 -5.28
C SER A 80 6.54 16.29 -4.58
N GLU A 81 7.28 17.00 -3.74
CA GLU A 81 6.87 18.24 -3.08
C GLU A 81 6.89 19.46 -4.03
N LYS A 82 7.32 19.27 -5.28
CA LYS A 82 7.47 20.38 -6.23
C LYS A 82 6.17 21.12 -6.46
N GLY A 83 6.19 22.44 -6.22
CA GLY A 83 5.04 23.31 -6.39
C GLY A 83 4.13 23.40 -5.19
N LEU A 84 4.32 22.60 -4.15
CA LEU A 84 3.62 22.74 -2.88
C LEU A 84 4.31 23.79 -2.02
N HIS A 85 3.50 24.60 -1.35
CA HIS A 85 3.96 25.65 -0.44
C HIS A 85 2.94 25.88 0.70
N GLU A 86 3.34 26.61 1.71
CA GLU A 86 2.42 27.10 2.73
C GLU A 86 1.29 27.90 2.07
N GLY A 87 0.05 27.62 2.43
CA GLY A 87 -1.13 28.19 1.80
C GLY A 87 -1.70 27.38 0.64
N SER A 88 -1.01 26.32 0.14
CA SER A 88 -1.58 25.40 -0.85
C SER A 88 -2.88 24.77 -0.36
N THR A 89 -3.82 24.53 -1.28
CA THR A 89 -5.12 23.93 -0.97
C THR A 89 -5.05 22.41 -1.05
N VAL A 90 -5.67 21.75 -0.08
CA VAL A 90 -5.79 20.30 0.01
C VAL A 90 -7.25 19.90 0.03
N THR A 91 -7.61 18.89 -0.75
CA THR A 91 -8.98 18.39 -0.87
C THR A 91 -9.05 16.94 -0.38
N ARG A 92 -10.07 16.65 0.42
CA ARG A 92 -10.37 15.27 0.83
C ARG A 92 -10.94 14.48 -0.34
N THR A 93 -10.49 13.24 -0.49
CA THR A 93 -11.05 12.30 -1.47
C THR A 93 -12.18 11.46 -0.91
N GLY A 94 -12.29 11.37 0.43
CA GLY A 94 -13.28 10.53 1.12
C GLY A 94 -13.03 9.03 0.97
N ARG A 95 -11.86 8.62 0.48
CA ARG A 95 -11.48 7.21 0.29
C ARG A 95 -10.09 6.93 0.87
N PRO A 96 -9.84 5.70 1.32
CA PRO A 96 -8.50 5.30 1.75
C PRO A 96 -7.52 5.33 0.58
N ALA A 97 -6.22 5.41 0.90
CA ALA A 97 -5.17 5.24 -0.10
C ALA A 97 -5.26 3.85 -0.73
N ASP A 98 -5.25 3.79 -2.04
CA ASP A 98 -5.45 2.59 -2.83
C ASP A 98 -4.34 2.39 -3.88
N VAL A 99 -4.25 1.17 -4.39
CA VAL A 99 -3.30 0.78 -5.43
C VAL A 99 -4.05 0.06 -6.55
N PRO A 100 -3.69 0.26 -7.83
CA PRO A 100 -4.26 -0.49 -8.93
C PRO A 100 -3.92 -1.98 -8.79
N VAL A 101 -4.88 -2.83 -9.15
CA VAL A 101 -4.74 -4.28 -9.12
C VAL A 101 -5.22 -4.89 -10.44
N GLY A 102 -4.82 -6.12 -10.73
CA GLY A 102 -5.24 -6.84 -11.94
C GLY A 102 -4.10 -7.58 -12.62
N ASP A 103 -4.45 -8.44 -13.58
CA ASP A 103 -3.49 -9.25 -14.34
C ASP A 103 -2.51 -8.38 -15.18
N ALA A 104 -2.91 -7.14 -15.49
CA ALA A 104 -2.06 -6.18 -16.22
C ALA A 104 -0.78 -5.78 -15.45
N LEU A 105 -0.68 -6.09 -14.16
CA LEU A 105 0.50 -5.85 -13.34
C LEU A 105 1.57 -6.93 -13.49
N ILE A 106 1.20 -8.12 -13.97
CA ILE A 106 2.14 -9.23 -14.15
C ILE A 106 3.18 -8.84 -15.21
N GLY A 107 4.45 -9.08 -14.93
CA GLY A 107 5.56 -8.69 -15.79
C GLY A 107 6.05 -7.25 -15.60
N ARG A 108 5.40 -6.46 -14.75
CA ARG A 108 5.68 -5.03 -14.58
C ARG A 108 6.53 -4.74 -13.35
N THR A 109 7.23 -3.60 -13.44
CA THR A 109 7.91 -3.00 -12.30
C THR A 109 7.20 -1.69 -11.95
N LEU A 110 6.75 -1.61 -10.71
CA LEU A 110 5.87 -0.56 -10.19
C LEU A 110 6.57 0.22 -9.07
N ASN A 111 6.16 1.47 -8.88
CA ASN A 111 6.47 2.20 -7.67
C ASN A 111 5.52 1.80 -6.51
N ALA A 112 5.69 2.43 -5.36
CA ALA A 112 4.86 2.17 -4.18
C ALA A 112 3.36 2.54 -4.36
N LEU A 113 3.02 3.35 -5.34
CA LEU A 113 1.64 3.72 -5.70
C LEU A 113 1.04 2.81 -6.78
N GLY A 114 1.78 1.80 -7.25
CA GLY A 114 1.36 0.91 -8.33
C GLY A 114 1.49 1.52 -9.73
N GLU A 115 2.21 2.64 -9.88
CA GLU A 115 2.49 3.24 -11.18
C GLU A 115 3.68 2.56 -11.84
N PRO A 116 3.64 2.29 -13.15
CA PRO A 116 4.73 1.61 -13.85
C PRO A 116 5.97 2.50 -13.97
N ILE A 117 7.13 1.94 -13.62
CA ILE A 117 8.45 2.59 -13.72
C ILE A 117 9.40 1.87 -14.68
N ASP A 118 8.88 0.91 -15.41
CA ASP A 118 9.66 0.02 -16.30
C ASP A 118 9.84 0.54 -17.75
N GLY A 119 9.23 1.69 -18.08
CA GLY A 119 9.27 2.27 -19.41
C GLY A 119 8.39 1.58 -20.46
N LEU A 120 7.56 0.60 -20.06
CA LEU A 120 6.66 -0.13 -20.97
C LEU A 120 5.31 0.56 -21.22
N GLY A 121 5.18 1.81 -20.75
CA GLY A 121 3.96 2.59 -20.90
C GLY A 121 2.90 2.31 -19.84
N PRO A 122 1.75 3.02 -19.90
CA PRO A 122 0.69 2.92 -18.91
C PRO A 122 0.01 1.54 -18.93
N MET A 123 -0.46 1.12 -17.75
CA MET A 123 -1.23 -0.11 -17.59
C MET A 123 -2.73 0.19 -17.69
N LYS A 124 -3.48 -0.75 -18.27
CA LYS A 124 -4.94 -0.69 -18.28
C LYS A 124 -5.48 -1.48 -17.08
N THR A 125 -5.66 -0.78 -15.97
CA THR A 125 -6.27 -1.34 -14.76
C THR A 125 -7.61 -0.64 -14.54
N THR A 126 -8.63 -1.40 -14.16
CA THR A 126 -9.99 -0.90 -13.87
C THR A 126 -10.33 -1.00 -12.39
N GLU A 127 -9.56 -1.78 -11.64
CA GLU A 127 -9.80 -2.06 -10.24
C GLU A 127 -8.69 -1.50 -9.37
N THR A 128 -9.06 -1.05 -8.17
CA THR A 128 -8.13 -0.63 -7.13
C THR A 128 -8.43 -1.35 -5.82
N ARG A 129 -7.43 -1.49 -4.96
CA ARG A 129 -7.60 -2.00 -3.59
C ARG A 129 -6.95 -1.07 -2.58
N PRO A 130 -7.57 -0.88 -1.40
CA PRO A 130 -6.93 -0.16 -0.31
C PRO A 130 -5.59 -0.79 0.06
N ILE A 131 -4.56 0.04 0.24
CA ILE A 131 -3.23 -0.45 0.64
C ILE A 131 -3.23 -0.95 2.08
N GLU A 132 -3.97 -0.29 2.97
CA GLU A 132 -4.22 -0.76 4.33
C GLU A 132 -5.61 -1.43 4.40
N HIS A 133 -5.62 -2.68 4.82
CA HIS A 133 -6.81 -3.52 4.95
C HIS A 133 -6.61 -4.46 6.14
N GLU A 134 -7.68 -4.75 6.85
CA GLU A 134 -7.66 -5.75 7.92
C GLU A 134 -7.36 -7.14 7.35
N ALA A 135 -6.51 -7.88 8.06
CA ALA A 135 -6.21 -9.26 7.70
C ALA A 135 -7.46 -10.14 7.79
N SER A 136 -7.55 -11.14 6.93
CA SER A 136 -8.63 -12.12 6.93
C SER A 136 -8.83 -12.74 8.31
N GLY A 137 -10.07 -12.83 8.77
CA GLY A 137 -10.44 -13.39 10.08
C GLY A 137 -10.22 -14.90 10.17
N VAL A 138 -10.37 -15.46 11.38
CA VAL A 138 -10.15 -16.89 11.65
C VAL A 138 -11.08 -17.79 10.81
N VAL A 139 -12.31 -17.38 10.62
CA VAL A 139 -13.34 -18.17 9.88
C VAL A 139 -13.01 -18.31 8.41
N SER A 140 -12.35 -17.31 7.83
CA SER A 140 -11.97 -17.30 6.41
C SER A 140 -10.69 -18.04 6.09
N ARG A 141 -9.97 -18.55 7.11
CA ARG A 141 -8.68 -19.21 6.94
C ARG A 141 -8.80 -20.73 6.95
N GLU A 142 -7.99 -21.37 6.13
CA GLU A 142 -7.77 -22.82 6.09
C GLU A 142 -6.36 -23.16 6.58
N PRO A 143 -6.16 -24.33 7.24
CA PRO A 143 -4.83 -24.78 7.61
C PRO A 143 -3.89 -24.89 6.44
N VAL A 144 -2.62 -24.53 6.64
CA VAL A 144 -1.57 -24.68 5.62
C VAL A 144 -1.22 -26.16 5.47
N ASN A 145 -1.48 -26.74 4.31
CA ASN A 145 -1.29 -28.17 4.03
C ASN A 145 -0.66 -28.45 2.66
N LYS A 146 -0.32 -27.40 1.88
CA LYS A 146 0.29 -27.54 0.55
C LYS A 146 1.70 -26.92 0.59
N PRO A 147 2.77 -27.66 0.24
CA PRO A 147 4.11 -27.09 0.27
C PRO A 147 4.33 -26.06 -0.84
N LEU A 148 5.14 -25.04 -0.53
CA LEU A 148 5.77 -24.14 -1.49
C LEU A 148 7.19 -24.65 -1.73
N GLN A 149 7.47 -25.11 -2.93
CA GLN A 149 8.80 -25.61 -3.30
C GLN A 149 9.76 -24.45 -3.55
N THR A 150 10.76 -24.29 -2.68
CA THR A 150 11.77 -23.23 -2.84
C THR A 150 12.85 -23.60 -3.87
N GLY A 151 13.03 -24.89 -4.16
CA GLY A 151 14.11 -25.43 -4.98
C GLY A 151 15.44 -25.53 -4.23
N ILE A 152 15.46 -25.18 -2.96
CA ILE A 152 16.64 -25.27 -2.10
C ILE A 152 16.48 -26.50 -1.21
N LEU A 153 17.25 -27.55 -1.50
CA LEU A 153 17.13 -28.85 -0.84
C LEU A 153 17.13 -28.76 0.69
N ALA A 154 17.96 -27.92 1.25
CA ALA A 154 18.06 -27.75 2.71
C ALA A 154 16.76 -27.20 3.32
N ILE A 155 16.07 -26.29 2.61
CA ILE A 155 14.81 -25.72 3.09
C ILE A 155 13.69 -26.76 2.86
N ASP A 156 13.54 -27.25 1.63
CA ASP A 156 12.42 -28.11 1.24
C ASP A 156 12.41 -29.45 1.99
N ALA A 157 13.59 -29.96 2.39
CA ALA A 157 13.71 -31.24 3.11
C ALA A 157 13.64 -31.11 4.64
N MET A 158 14.16 -30.02 5.22
CA MET A 158 14.29 -29.89 6.68
C MET A 158 13.32 -28.90 7.30
N VAL A 159 13.00 -27.79 6.60
CA VAL A 159 12.15 -26.71 7.10
C VAL A 159 11.18 -26.26 5.98
N PRO A 160 10.32 -27.19 5.50
CA PRO A 160 9.47 -26.90 4.34
C PRO A 160 8.52 -25.74 4.61
N ILE A 161 8.39 -24.87 3.62
CA ILE A 161 7.49 -23.72 3.66
C ILE A 161 6.15 -24.14 3.05
N GLY A 162 5.04 -23.78 3.69
CA GLY A 162 3.70 -24.04 3.18
C GLY A 162 3.10 -22.82 2.49
N ARG A 163 2.23 -23.06 1.51
CA ARG A 163 1.46 -22.01 0.82
C ARG A 163 0.47 -21.36 1.79
N GLY A 164 0.70 -20.07 2.08
CA GLY A 164 -0.01 -19.30 3.12
C GLY A 164 0.78 -19.10 4.41
N GLN A 165 2.01 -19.61 4.49
CA GLN A 165 2.91 -19.45 5.63
C GLN A 165 3.67 -18.14 5.56
N ARG A 166 4.18 -17.70 6.70
CA ARG A 166 5.14 -16.59 6.85
C ARG A 166 6.45 -17.18 7.34
N GLU A 167 7.54 -16.84 6.65
CA GLU A 167 8.88 -17.32 6.99
C GLU A 167 9.87 -16.17 7.02
N LEU A 168 10.68 -16.10 8.07
CA LEU A 168 11.71 -15.10 8.24
C LEU A 168 13.06 -15.61 7.72
N ILE A 169 13.64 -14.91 6.76
CA ILE A 169 15.01 -15.10 6.32
C ILE A 169 15.89 -14.07 7.05
N ILE A 170 16.59 -14.49 8.09
CA ILE A 170 17.43 -13.63 8.92
C ILE A 170 18.93 -13.94 8.72
N GLY A 171 19.75 -12.92 8.77
CA GLY A 171 21.21 -13.04 8.66
C GLY A 171 21.87 -11.69 8.46
N ASP A 172 23.17 -11.64 8.60
CA ASP A 172 23.98 -10.44 8.40
C ASP A 172 23.96 -9.94 6.94
N ARG A 173 24.55 -8.78 6.70
CA ARG A 173 24.67 -8.24 5.35
C ARG A 173 25.47 -9.19 4.47
N GLN A 174 25.05 -9.35 3.20
CA GLN A 174 25.72 -10.17 2.17
C GLN A 174 25.78 -11.68 2.48
N THR A 175 24.94 -12.21 3.36
CA THR A 175 24.87 -13.65 3.68
C THR A 175 24.00 -14.47 2.70
N GLY A 176 23.45 -13.85 1.67
CA GLY A 176 22.67 -14.55 0.64
C GLY A 176 21.14 -14.53 0.84
N LYS A 177 20.59 -13.72 1.75
CA LYS A 177 19.12 -13.62 1.96
C LYS A 177 18.34 -13.34 0.68
N THR A 178 18.75 -12.33 -0.08
CA THR A 178 18.14 -11.99 -1.36
C THR A 178 18.29 -13.11 -2.40
N ALA A 179 19.40 -13.86 -2.39
CA ALA A 179 19.61 -14.98 -3.30
C ALA A 179 18.58 -16.10 -3.03
N ILE A 180 18.33 -16.45 -1.76
CA ILE A 180 17.29 -17.42 -1.37
C ILE A 180 15.92 -16.99 -1.91
N ALA A 181 15.56 -15.72 -1.76
CA ALA A 181 14.29 -15.18 -2.24
C ALA A 181 14.17 -15.26 -3.78
N ILE A 182 15.24 -14.88 -4.49
CA ILE A 182 15.29 -14.94 -5.97
C ILE A 182 15.18 -16.38 -6.45
N ASP A 183 15.96 -17.30 -5.88
CA ASP A 183 15.94 -18.71 -6.26
C ASP A 183 14.57 -19.34 -6.02
N THR A 184 13.91 -18.97 -4.91
CA THR A 184 12.54 -19.38 -4.63
C THR A 184 11.57 -18.88 -5.70
N ILE A 185 11.68 -17.60 -6.14
CA ILE A 185 10.85 -17.06 -7.23
C ILE A 185 11.12 -17.82 -8.54
N LEU A 186 12.38 -18.04 -8.91
CA LEU A 186 12.74 -18.75 -10.12
C LEU A 186 12.19 -20.19 -10.14
N ASN A 187 12.12 -20.82 -8.99
CA ASN A 187 11.59 -22.18 -8.84
C ASN A 187 10.06 -22.27 -8.93
N GLN A 188 9.34 -21.14 -8.93
CA GLN A 188 7.88 -21.14 -9.11
C GLN A 188 7.47 -21.31 -10.58
N LYS A 189 8.40 -21.39 -11.51
CA LYS A 189 8.08 -21.64 -12.93
C LYS A 189 7.27 -22.93 -13.10
N GLY A 190 6.06 -22.81 -13.65
CA GLY A 190 5.14 -23.94 -13.84
C GLY A 190 4.43 -24.43 -12.56
N GLN A 191 4.55 -23.75 -11.43
CA GLN A 191 3.90 -24.07 -10.16
C GLN A 191 2.55 -23.37 -9.96
N ASP A 192 2.12 -22.55 -10.91
CA ASP A 192 0.90 -21.72 -10.81
C ASP A 192 0.90 -20.81 -9.56
N VAL A 193 2.02 -20.14 -9.34
CA VAL A 193 2.22 -19.20 -8.25
C VAL A 193 2.58 -17.83 -8.81
N ILE A 194 1.87 -16.79 -8.42
CA ILE A 194 2.21 -15.41 -8.75
C ILE A 194 3.22 -14.90 -7.72
N CYS A 195 4.33 -14.38 -8.20
CA CYS A 195 5.39 -13.87 -7.34
C CYS A 195 5.36 -12.34 -7.27
N ILE A 196 5.47 -11.78 -6.07
CA ILE A 196 5.56 -10.34 -5.86
C ILE A 196 6.84 -10.07 -5.08
N TYR A 197 7.75 -9.30 -5.68
CA TYR A 197 8.96 -8.88 -5.00
C TYR A 197 8.85 -7.42 -4.61
N VAL A 198 8.91 -7.14 -3.31
CA VAL A 198 8.84 -5.79 -2.77
C VAL A 198 10.24 -5.34 -2.34
N ALA A 199 10.86 -4.48 -3.14
CA ALA A 199 12.15 -3.88 -2.85
C ALA A 199 11.97 -2.62 -2.00
N ILE A 200 12.47 -2.62 -0.76
CA ILE A 200 12.29 -1.54 0.19
C ILE A 200 13.65 -0.90 0.49
N GLY A 201 13.82 0.37 0.14
CA GLY A 201 15.06 1.13 0.41
C GLY A 201 16.31 0.53 -0.21
N GLN A 202 16.18 -0.25 -1.29
CA GLN A 202 17.31 -0.81 -2.04
C GLN A 202 17.86 0.18 -3.06
N LYS A 203 19.09 -0.02 -3.50
CA LYS A 203 19.66 0.78 -4.59
C LYS A 203 18.93 0.44 -5.90
N ALA A 204 18.61 1.45 -6.71
CA ALA A 204 17.98 1.27 -8.02
C ALA A 204 18.75 0.28 -8.92
N SER A 205 20.10 0.28 -8.87
CA SER A 205 20.94 -0.67 -9.59
C SER A 205 20.73 -2.13 -9.14
N THR A 206 20.41 -2.36 -7.87
CA THR A 206 20.11 -3.70 -7.35
C THR A 206 18.78 -4.19 -7.88
N VAL A 207 17.76 -3.32 -7.89
CA VAL A 207 16.44 -3.63 -8.45
C VAL A 207 16.53 -3.90 -9.95
N ALA A 208 17.29 -3.10 -10.69
CA ALA A 208 17.54 -3.30 -12.12
C ALA A 208 18.22 -4.66 -12.40
N LYS A 209 19.22 -5.03 -11.59
CA LYS A 209 19.88 -6.33 -11.69
C LYS A 209 18.93 -7.49 -11.38
N LEU A 210 18.09 -7.35 -10.35
CA LEU A 210 17.05 -8.31 -10.01
C LEU A 210 16.11 -8.52 -11.21
N ARG A 211 15.55 -7.43 -11.74
CA ARG A 211 14.66 -7.47 -12.91
C ARG A 211 15.33 -8.20 -14.09
N GLY A 212 16.55 -7.83 -14.45
CA GLY A 212 17.29 -8.48 -15.52
C GLY A 212 17.53 -9.98 -15.27
N THR A 213 17.71 -10.39 -14.01
CA THR A 213 17.81 -11.80 -13.64
C THR A 213 16.48 -12.52 -13.85
N LEU A 214 15.37 -11.97 -13.37
CA LEU A 214 14.03 -12.57 -13.56
C LEU A 214 13.64 -12.63 -15.05
N GLU A 215 13.95 -11.59 -15.84
CA GLU A 215 13.74 -11.58 -17.29
C GLU A 215 14.55 -12.68 -17.99
N LYS A 216 15.83 -12.81 -17.66
CA LYS A 216 16.73 -13.82 -18.24
C LYS A 216 16.22 -15.26 -18.08
N TYR A 217 15.61 -15.55 -16.93
CA TYR A 217 15.06 -16.87 -16.63
C TYR A 217 13.55 -17.04 -16.96
N GLY A 218 12.94 -16.00 -17.55
CA GLY A 218 11.51 -16.00 -17.90
C GLY A 218 10.57 -15.90 -16.69
N ALA A 219 11.08 -15.49 -15.52
CA ALA A 219 10.27 -15.40 -14.31
C ALA A 219 9.38 -14.14 -14.27
N MET A 220 9.62 -13.15 -15.12
CA MET A 220 8.74 -11.98 -15.23
C MET A 220 7.34 -12.33 -15.76
N GLU A 221 7.17 -13.49 -16.44
CA GLU A 221 5.85 -13.95 -16.93
C GLU A 221 4.84 -14.21 -15.79
N TYR A 222 5.32 -14.42 -14.55
CA TYR A 222 4.50 -14.67 -13.36
C TYR A 222 4.90 -13.82 -12.18
N SER A 223 5.70 -12.78 -12.40
CA SER A 223 6.23 -11.93 -11.32
C SER A 223 5.86 -10.47 -11.48
N ILE A 224 5.73 -9.79 -10.34
CA ILE A 224 5.52 -8.34 -10.21
C ILE A 224 6.61 -7.80 -9.29
N ILE A 225 7.22 -6.67 -9.64
CA ILE A 225 8.18 -5.99 -8.79
C ILE A 225 7.55 -4.68 -8.31
N VAL A 226 7.48 -4.49 -6.98
CA VAL A 226 7.12 -3.21 -6.36
C VAL A 226 8.40 -2.61 -5.78
N SER A 227 8.77 -1.42 -6.21
CA SER A 227 10.04 -0.81 -5.83
C SER A 227 9.86 0.54 -5.17
N ALA A 228 10.40 0.68 -3.96
CA ALA A 228 10.68 1.93 -3.29
C ALA A 228 12.18 1.96 -2.98
N THR A 229 12.94 2.68 -3.81
CA THR A 229 14.41 2.71 -3.73
C THR A 229 14.91 3.55 -2.56
N ALA A 230 16.20 3.48 -2.26
CA ALA A 230 16.81 4.30 -1.21
C ALA A 230 16.82 5.81 -1.52
N SER A 231 16.60 6.20 -2.79
CA SER A 231 16.44 7.59 -3.22
C SER A 231 14.99 8.09 -3.12
N ASP A 232 14.04 7.18 -2.95
CA ASP A 232 12.63 7.55 -2.78
C ASP A 232 12.37 8.00 -1.35
N SER A 233 11.34 8.81 -1.18
CA SER A 233 11.00 9.37 0.12
C SER A 233 10.60 8.28 1.14
N ALA A 234 10.76 8.57 2.42
CA ALA A 234 10.37 7.65 3.50
C ALA A 234 8.89 7.22 3.42
N PRO A 235 7.94 8.09 3.03
CA PRO A 235 6.56 7.69 2.75
C PRO A 235 6.41 6.57 1.74
N GLN A 236 7.11 6.66 0.61
CA GLN A 236 7.04 5.62 -0.43
C GLN A 236 7.62 4.29 0.06
N GLN A 237 8.73 4.32 0.80
CA GLN A 237 9.30 3.12 1.41
C GLN A 237 8.37 2.52 2.46
N TYR A 238 7.60 3.35 3.18
CA TYR A 238 6.60 2.93 4.16
C TYR A 238 5.42 2.20 3.52
N ILE A 239 4.85 2.73 2.43
CA ILE A 239 3.65 2.14 1.82
C ILE A 239 3.94 0.96 0.90
N ALA A 240 5.15 0.84 0.34
CA ALA A 240 5.50 -0.19 -0.64
C ALA A 240 5.12 -1.63 -0.23
N PRO A 241 5.41 -2.11 1.00
CA PRO A 241 5.02 -3.45 1.40
C PRO A 241 3.51 -3.63 1.52
N TYR A 242 2.76 -2.61 1.93
CA TYR A 242 1.31 -2.65 1.99
C TYR A 242 0.69 -2.67 0.58
N SER A 243 1.25 -1.92 -0.35
CA SER A 243 0.86 -1.96 -1.76
C SER A 243 1.10 -3.35 -2.37
N GLY A 244 2.28 -3.94 -2.12
CA GLY A 244 2.57 -5.30 -2.53
C GLY A 244 1.60 -6.32 -1.94
N ALA A 245 1.25 -6.18 -0.64
CA ALA A 245 0.27 -7.03 0.02
C ALA A 245 -1.13 -6.88 -0.60
N ALA A 246 -1.59 -5.66 -0.88
CA ALA A 246 -2.88 -5.41 -1.51
C ALA A 246 -2.98 -6.03 -2.91
N ILE A 247 -1.90 -5.95 -3.70
CA ILE A 247 -1.80 -6.63 -5.00
C ILE A 247 -1.85 -8.14 -4.82
N GLY A 248 -1.14 -8.69 -3.83
CA GLY A 248 -1.16 -10.14 -3.52
C GLY A 248 -2.54 -10.64 -3.10
N GLU A 249 -3.23 -9.89 -2.25
CA GLU A 249 -4.60 -10.21 -1.82
C GLU A 249 -5.61 -10.23 -2.96
N TYR A 250 -5.43 -9.39 -3.97
CA TYR A 250 -6.27 -9.44 -5.17
C TYR A 250 -6.21 -10.83 -5.82
N PHE A 251 -5.02 -11.34 -6.07
CA PHE A 251 -4.84 -12.66 -6.67
C PHE A 251 -5.27 -13.79 -5.71
N MET A 252 -4.97 -13.66 -4.43
CA MET A 252 -5.38 -14.62 -3.40
C MET A 252 -6.91 -14.75 -3.34
N SER A 253 -7.64 -13.65 -3.42
CA SER A 253 -9.12 -13.66 -3.44
C SER A 253 -9.72 -14.30 -4.69
N GLN A 254 -8.95 -14.42 -5.77
CA GLN A 254 -9.32 -15.11 -7.01
C GLN A 254 -8.92 -16.60 -7.03
N GLY A 255 -8.48 -17.15 -5.90
CA GLY A 255 -8.10 -18.55 -5.80
C GLY A 255 -6.69 -18.86 -6.24
N LYS A 256 -5.85 -17.85 -6.52
CA LYS A 256 -4.46 -18.05 -6.92
C LYS A 256 -3.53 -18.14 -5.70
N ASP A 257 -2.47 -18.92 -5.82
CA ASP A 257 -1.39 -18.96 -4.85
C ASP A 257 -0.39 -17.82 -5.14
N VAL A 258 -0.02 -17.07 -4.11
CA VAL A 258 0.89 -15.91 -4.21
C VAL A 258 2.11 -16.15 -3.32
N LEU A 259 3.27 -15.82 -3.83
CA LEU A 259 4.51 -15.68 -3.07
C LEU A 259 4.88 -14.20 -3.01
N ILE A 260 4.90 -13.61 -1.82
CA ILE A 260 5.36 -12.23 -1.62
C ILE A 260 6.68 -12.22 -0.86
N VAL A 261 7.63 -11.45 -1.35
CA VAL A 261 8.95 -11.25 -0.73
C VAL A 261 9.09 -9.79 -0.32
N TYR A 262 9.41 -9.54 0.96
CA TYR A 262 9.71 -8.21 1.48
C TYR A 262 11.22 -8.06 1.72
N ASP A 263 11.93 -7.37 0.87
CA ASP A 263 13.38 -7.19 0.97
C ASP A 263 13.76 -5.68 1.09
N ASP A 264 13.90 -5.12 2.32
CA ASP A 264 13.78 -5.78 3.61
C ASP A 264 12.91 -4.99 4.58
N LEU A 265 12.33 -5.68 5.57
CA LEU A 265 11.48 -5.07 6.59
C LEU A 265 12.27 -4.23 7.63
N SER A 266 13.57 -4.40 7.75
CA SER A 266 14.39 -3.53 8.60
C SER A 266 14.40 -2.11 8.06
N LYS A 267 14.53 -1.93 6.75
CA LYS A 267 14.45 -0.60 6.11
C LYS A 267 13.04 -0.03 6.17
N HIS A 268 12.02 -0.87 6.08
CA HIS A 268 10.64 -0.46 6.31
C HIS A 268 10.45 0.14 7.71
N ALA A 269 10.98 -0.52 8.75
CA ALA A 269 10.94 0.01 10.11
C ALA A 269 11.70 1.34 10.24
N VAL A 270 12.86 1.49 9.57
CA VAL A 270 13.60 2.75 9.55
C VAL A 270 12.82 3.87 8.87
N ALA A 271 12.16 3.59 7.74
CA ALA A 271 11.29 4.56 7.08
C ALA A 271 10.15 5.01 8.00
N TYR A 272 9.50 4.07 8.69
CA TYR A 272 8.44 4.39 9.65
C TYR A 272 8.94 5.21 10.85
N ARG A 273 10.14 4.91 11.37
CA ARG A 273 10.80 5.73 12.39
C ARG A 273 10.99 7.16 11.91
N THR A 274 11.51 7.35 10.70
CA THR A 274 11.71 8.67 10.11
C THR A 274 10.39 9.43 10.03
N LEU A 275 9.33 8.82 9.49
CA LEU A 275 8.00 9.43 9.42
C LEU A 275 7.45 9.80 10.81
N SER A 276 7.60 8.91 11.78
CA SER A 276 7.11 9.14 13.14
C SER A 276 7.81 10.31 13.84
N LEU A 277 9.12 10.45 13.62
CA LEU A 277 9.89 11.57 14.15
C LEU A 277 9.50 12.90 13.47
N LEU A 278 9.33 12.88 12.15
CA LEU A 278 8.89 14.07 11.40
C LEU A 278 7.47 14.50 11.81
N LEU A 279 6.58 13.55 12.07
CA LEU A 279 5.24 13.79 12.63
C LEU A 279 5.27 14.13 14.14
N ARG A 280 6.44 14.35 14.73
CA ARG A 280 6.63 14.71 16.15
C ARG A 280 6.01 13.72 17.14
N ARG A 281 5.84 12.44 16.75
CA ARG A 281 5.38 11.38 17.66
C ARG A 281 6.45 11.08 18.70
N SER A 282 6.02 10.78 19.93
CA SER A 282 6.95 10.45 21.03
C SER A 282 7.81 9.23 20.69
N PRO A 283 9.15 9.35 20.65
CA PRO A 283 10.04 8.25 20.37
C PRO A 283 10.17 7.29 21.56
N GLY A 284 10.28 6.01 21.27
CA GLY A 284 10.69 4.97 22.21
C GLY A 284 12.18 4.65 22.10
N ARG A 285 12.52 3.37 22.40
CA ARG A 285 13.90 2.88 22.30
C ARG A 285 14.45 3.02 20.88
N GLU A 286 15.67 3.49 20.75
CA GLU A 286 16.36 3.75 19.47
C GLU A 286 15.56 4.68 18.51
N ALA A 287 14.76 5.56 19.11
CA ALA A 287 13.87 6.47 18.40
C ALA A 287 12.74 5.80 17.58
N TYR A 288 12.53 4.50 17.70
CA TYR A 288 11.37 3.86 17.11
C TYR A 288 10.08 4.24 17.84
N PRO A 289 8.97 4.43 17.13
CA PRO A 289 7.67 4.63 17.77
C PRO A 289 7.22 3.36 18.49
N GLY A 290 6.38 3.49 19.53
CA GLY A 290 5.93 2.38 20.35
C GLY A 290 5.12 1.32 19.58
N ASP A 291 4.56 1.67 18.45
CA ASP A 291 3.74 0.82 17.59
C ASP A 291 4.51 0.15 16.42
N VAL A 292 5.85 0.19 16.43
CA VAL A 292 6.67 -0.42 15.37
C VAL A 292 6.41 -1.92 15.20
N PHE A 293 6.10 -2.63 16.28
CA PHE A 293 5.69 -4.04 16.18
C PHE A 293 4.37 -4.19 15.43
N TYR A 294 3.39 -3.36 15.72
CA TYR A 294 2.09 -3.37 15.04
C TYR A 294 2.20 -3.09 13.54
N LEU A 295 3.17 -2.26 13.13
CA LEU A 295 3.50 -2.03 11.72
C LEU A 295 3.74 -3.34 10.96
N HIS A 296 4.58 -4.22 11.48
CA HIS A 296 4.91 -5.49 10.83
C HIS A 296 3.84 -6.57 11.08
N SER A 297 3.24 -6.62 12.27
CA SER A 297 2.24 -7.64 12.57
C SER A 297 1.00 -7.50 11.69
N ARG A 298 0.47 -6.28 11.50
CA ARG A 298 -0.69 -6.05 10.62
C ARG A 298 -0.40 -6.32 9.14
N LEU A 299 0.85 -6.13 8.70
CA LEU A 299 1.28 -6.47 7.34
C LEU A 299 1.37 -8.00 7.16
N LEU A 300 2.12 -8.65 8.04
CA LEU A 300 2.42 -10.08 7.92
C LEU A 300 1.20 -10.96 8.20
N GLU A 301 0.27 -10.50 9.00
CA GLU A 301 -0.98 -11.22 9.28
C GLU A 301 -1.89 -11.34 8.06
N ARG A 302 -1.69 -10.51 7.03
CA ARG A 302 -2.40 -10.60 5.75
C ARG A 302 -2.00 -11.82 4.92
N ALA A 303 -0.80 -12.38 5.16
CA ALA A 303 -0.37 -13.63 4.56
C ALA A 303 -1.09 -14.81 5.23
N CYS A 304 -1.87 -15.56 4.46
CA CYS A 304 -2.65 -16.70 4.93
C CYS A 304 -3.10 -17.58 3.77
N ARG A 305 -3.75 -18.70 4.10
CA ARG A 305 -4.51 -19.50 3.16
C ARG A 305 -6.00 -19.31 3.41
N LEU A 306 -6.76 -19.03 2.38
CA LEU A 306 -8.20 -18.83 2.44
C LEU A 306 -8.97 -20.12 2.21
N THR A 307 -10.12 -20.25 2.87
CA THR A 307 -11.09 -21.30 2.55
C THR A 307 -11.70 -21.06 1.17
N LYS A 308 -12.25 -22.10 0.56
CA LYS A 308 -12.87 -22.02 -0.78
C LYS A 308 -14.00 -20.99 -0.86
N GLU A 309 -14.73 -20.80 0.22
CA GLU A 309 -15.82 -19.81 0.33
C GLU A 309 -15.31 -18.35 0.22
N TYR A 310 -14.05 -18.11 0.59
CA TYR A 310 -13.40 -16.81 0.55
C TYR A 310 -12.36 -16.66 -0.59
N GLY A 311 -12.46 -17.54 -1.60
CA GLY A 311 -11.61 -17.52 -2.80
C GLY A 311 -10.68 -18.72 -2.92
N GLY A 312 -10.25 -19.34 -1.82
CA GLY A 312 -9.46 -20.58 -1.83
C GLY A 312 -7.99 -20.41 -2.17
N GLY A 313 -7.50 -19.18 -2.39
CA GLY A 313 -6.11 -18.89 -2.68
C GLY A 313 -5.24 -18.81 -1.42
N SER A 314 -3.94 -18.60 -1.63
CA SER A 314 -2.99 -18.40 -0.53
C SER A 314 -2.00 -17.26 -0.83
N MET A 315 -1.48 -16.61 0.23
CA MET A 315 -0.37 -15.68 0.13
C MET A 315 0.71 -16.10 1.14
N THR A 316 1.85 -16.51 0.61
CA THR A 316 3.04 -16.90 1.38
C THR A 316 3.99 -15.72 1.45
N ALA A 317 4.46 -15.36 2.65
CA ALA A 317 5.36 -14.22 2.84
C ALA A 317 6.77 -14.66 3.27
N LEU A 318 7.79 -14.14 2.58
CA LEU A 318 9.20 -14.27 2.92
C LEU A 318 9.79 -12.90 3.27
#